data_13adcb435c91c91ce10ad799a9616105
#
_entry.id   13adcb435c91c91ce10ad799a9616105
#
_cell.length_a   1.000
_cell.length_b   1.000
_cell.length_c   1.000
_cell.angle_alpha   90.00
_cell.angle_beta   90.00
_cell.angle_gamma   90.00
#
_symmetry.space_group_name_H-M   'P 1'
#
loop_
_entity.id
_entity.type
_entity.pdbx_description
1 polymer ?
#
loop_
_entity_poly.entity_id
_entity_poly.type
_entity_poly.pdbx_seq_one_letter_code
_entity_poly.pdbx_strand_id
1 'polypeptide(L)'
;MPTGKNLPTYTVPSLTPEDGAKVAAILQDRLNSLTDLHLTLKHVHWNVVGPHFIAVHEMLDPQVDAVRLMADDVAERIATLGGEPVGTPGALVAARTWEDYSLGRATTIEHLGALDEVYQGVITAHRAAADATAELDDVTNDLLIGNLRELEQFHWFVRAHLESSAGELSTSGATTEVDAARAAREAG
;
A
#
# COMPACT_ATOMS: atom_id res chain seq x y z
N MET A 1 -19.37 -11.72 -8.31
CA MET A 1 -19.34 -12.95 -7.48
C MET A 1 -18.29 -13.86 -8.07
N PRO A 2 -17.17 -14.16 -7.42
CA PRO A 2 -16.26 -15.17 -7.92
C PRO A 2 -16.98 -16.51 -7.86
N THR A 3 -17.11 -17.14 -9.03
CA THR A 3 -17.62 -18.49 -9.21
C THR A 3 -16.79 -19.47 -8.40
N GLY A 4 -17.44 -20.29 -7.59
CA GLY A 4 -16.91 -21.27 -6.66
C GLY A 4 -15.55 -21.88 -7.02
N LYS A 5 -14.47 -21.21 -6.60
CA LYS A 5 -13.18 -21.87 -6.51
C LYS A 5 -13.32 -22.93 -5.40
N ASN A 6 -13.06 -24.17 -5.72
CA ASN A 6 -12.97 -25.23 -4.72
C ASN A 6 -11.96 -24.78 -3.65
N LEU A 7 -12.30 -25.01 -2.38
CA LEU A 7 -11.35 -24.82 -1.28
C LEU A 7 -10.06 -25.61 -1.59
N PRO A 8 -8.89 -25.10 -1.26
CA PRO A 8 -7.66 -25.86 -1.40
C PRO A 8 -7.77 -27.17 -0.63
N THR A 9 -7.20 -28.23 -1.16
CA THR A 9 -7.22 -29.55 -0.52
C THR A 9 -6.20 -29.69 0.61
N TYR A 10 -5.33 -28.68 0.77
CA TYR A 10 -4.30 -28.61 1.80
C TYR A 10 -4.03 -27.12 2.17
N THR A 11 -3.45 -26.94 3.33
CA THR A 11 -2.84 -25.68 3.80
C THR A 11 -1.64 -26.01 4.69
N VAL A 12 -1.13 -25.04 5.44
CA VAL A 12 -0.06 -25.28 6.41
C VAL A 12 -0.53 -26.15 7.58
N PRO A 13 0.38 -26.89 8.25
CA PRO A 13 0.03 -27.67 9.44
C PRO A 13 -0.69 -26.81 10.50
N SER A 14 -1.67 -27.41 11.15
CA SER A 14 -2.48 -26.81 12.22
C SER A 14 -3.47 -25.70 11.80
N LEU A 15 -3.56 -25.38 10.53
CA LEU A 15 -4.60 -24.49 9.99
C LEU A 15 -5.64 -25.30 9.22
N THR A 16 -6.90 -24.92 9.29
CA THR A 16 -7.94 -25.56 8.45
C THR A 16 -7.91 -25.01 7.03
N PRO A 17 -8.26 -25.79 5.99
CA PRO A 17 -8.38 -25.28 4.63
C PRO A 17 -9.35 -24.09 4.51
N GLU A 18 -10.40 -24.06 5.30
CA GLU A 18 -11.38 -22.99 5.35
C GLU A 18 -10.75 -21.69 5.88
N ASP A 19 -9.96 -21.75 6.94
CA ASP A 19 -9.27 -20.59 7.51
C ASP A 19 -8.12 -20.13 6.61
N GLY A 20 -7.36 -21.07 6.04
CA GLY A 20 -6.38 -20.78 5.00
C GLY A 20 -6.97 -20.02 3.81
N ALA A 21 -8.15 -20.39 3.36
CA ALA A 21 -8.85 -19.70 2.26
C ALA A 21 -9.32 -18.29 2.65
N LYS A 22 -9.78 -18.09 3.90
CA LYS A 22 -10.14 -16.76 4.41
C LYS A 22 -8.93 -15.84 4.47
N VAL A 23 -7.82 -16.34 5.03
CA VAL A 23 -6.56 -15.60 5.10
C VAL A 23 -6.03 -15.27 3.71
N ALA A 24 -6.04 -16.22 2.77
CA ALA A 24 -5.63 -15.99 1.39
C ALA A 24 -6.49 -14.92 0.68
N ALA A 25 -7.78 -14.83 0.97
CA ALA A 25 -8.65 -13.79 0.43
C ALA A 25 -8.29 -12.40 0.97
N ILE A 26 -8.00 -12.28 2.27
CA ILE A 26 -7.52 -11.03 2.89
C ILE A 26 -6.17 -10.61 2.26
N LEU A 27 -5.25 -11.55 2.10
CA LEU A 27 -3.95 -11.31 1.49
C LEU A 27 -4.05 -10.90 0.02
N GLN A 28 -5.02 -11.43 -0.74
CA GLN A 28 -5.22 -11.03 -2.15
C GLN A 28 -5.53 -9.53 -2.27
N ASP A 29 -6.32 -8.97 -1.37
CA ASP A 29 -6.58 -7.53 -1.34
C ASP A 29 -5.31 -6.72 -0.99
N ARG A 30 -4.46 -7.26 -0.13
CA ARG A 30 -3.16 -6.64 0.20
C ARG A 30 -2.18 -6.72 -0.96
N LEU A 31 -2.13 -7.85 -1.67
CA LEU A 31 -1.34 -8.00 -2.89
C LEU A 31 -1.72 -6.94 -3.94
N ASN A 32 -3.03 -6.74 -4.16
CA ASN A 32 -3.52 -5.72 -5.08
C ASN A 32 -3.09 -4.31 -4.63
N SER A 33 -3.27 -3.99 -3.35
CA SER A 33 -2.92 -2.69 -2.78
C SER A 33 -1.42 -2.39 -2.85
N LEU A 34 -0.56 -3.35 -2.52
CA LEU A 34 0.90 -3.19 -2.59
C LEU A 34 1.39 -3.10 -4.04
N THR A 35 0.80 -3.86 -4.96
CA THR A 35 1.14 -3.79 -6.38
C THR A 35 0.79 -2.42 -6.96
N ASP A 36 -0.37 -1.87 -6.62
CA ASP A 36 -0.79 -0.53 -7.04
C ASP A 36 0.10 0.56 -6.42
N LEU A 37 0.40 0.47 -5.12
CA LEU A 37 1.33 1.38 -4.44
C LEU A 37 2.73 1.38 -5.10
N HIS A 38 3.27 0.21 -5.42
CA HIS A 38 4.54 0.07 -6.13
C HIS A 38 4.53 0.86 -7.45
N LEU A 39 3.47 0.71 -8.26
CA LEU A 39 3.32 1.42 -9.53
C LEU A 39 3.12 2.92 -9.32
N THR A 40 2.34 3.32 -8.34
CA THR A 40 2.10 4.72 -7.95
C THR A 40 3.40 5.40 -7.52
N LEU A 41 4.19 4.79 -6.64
CA LEU A 41 5.49 5.34 -6.23
C LEU A 41 6.43 5.53 -7.42
N LYS A 42 6.43 4.57 -8.36
CA LYS A 42 7.27 4.67 -9.56
C LYS A 42 6.73 5.73 -10.54
N HIS A 43 5.41 5.88 -10.63
CA HIS A 43 4.81 6.97 -11.39
C HIS A 43 5.23 8.34 -10.83
N VAL A 44 5.17 8.54 -9.52
CA VAL A 44 5.64 9.76 -8.84
C VAL A 44 7.13 9.99 -9.10
N HIS A 45 7.97 8.97 -8.91
CA HIS A 45 9.41 9.02 -9.16
C HIS A 45 9.75 9.54 -10.56
N TRP A 46 8.98 9.17 -11.59
CA TRP A 46 9.20 9.64 -12.97
C TRP A 46 8.64 11.03 -13.25
N ASN A 47 7.64 11.48 -12.50
CA ASN A 47 6.86 12.69 -12.80
C ASN A 47 7.13 13.87 -11.86
N VAL A 48 7.86 13.65 -10.77
CA VAL A 48 8.23 14.72 -9.82
C VAL A 48 9.22 15.71 -10.46
N VAL A 49 9.01 17.00 -10.23
CA VAL A 49 9.85 18.10 -10.74
C VAL A 49 10.04 19.20 -9.71
N GLY A 50 10.94 20.13 -9.98
CA GLY A 50 11.10 21.38 -9.23
C GLY A 50 12.15 21.32 -8.10
N PRO A 51 12.10 22.27 -7.15
CA PRO A 51 13.02 22.29 -6.03
C PRO A 51 13.00 20.97 -5.24
N HIS A 52 14.17 20.54 -4.76
CA HIS A 52 14.35 19.28 -4.02
C HIS A 52 14.04 18.01 -4.83
N PHE A 53 13.93 18.12 -6.17
CA PHE A 53 13.66 16.99 -7.06
C PHE A 53 14.49 15.75 -6.70
N ILE A 54 15.84 15.89 -6.63
CA ILE A 54 16.70 14.73 -6.46
C ILE A 54 16.48 14.04 -5.11
N ALA A 55 16.21 14.80 -4.05
CA ALA A 55 15.97 14.26 -2.72
C ALA A 55 14.69 13.41 -2.68
N VAL A 56 13.60 13.87 -3.28
CA VAL A 56 12.34 13.12 -3.33
C VAL A 56 12.43 11.94 -4.31
N HIS A 57 13.02 12.15 -5.49
CA HIS A 57 13.24 11.12 -6.48
C HIS A 57 14.03 9.93 -5.91
N GLU A 58 15.15 10.18 -5.22
CA GLU A 58 15.98 9.13 -4.60
C GLU A 58 15.34 8.55 -3.32
N MET A 59 14.55 9.33 -2.57
CA MET A 59 13.82 8.85 -1.41
C MET A 59 12.79 7.78 -1.79
N LEU A 60 12.21 7.85 -2.98
CA LEU A 60 11.20 6.91 -3.44
C LEU A 60 11.77 5.56 -3.89
N ASP A 61 13.00 5.48 -4.37
CA ASP A 61 13.58 4.23 -4.88
C ASP A 61 13.61 3.09 -3.83
N PRO A 62 14.12 3.28 -2.60
CA PRO A 62 14.07 2.23 -1.59
C PRO A 62 12.64 1.88 -1.16
N GLN A 63 11.69 2.82 -1.22
CA GLN A 63 10.28 2.55 -0.95
C GLN A 63 9.66 1.65 -2.03
N VAL A 64 9.96 1.94 -3.31
CA VAL A 64 9.55 1.11 -4.45
C VAL A 64 10.06 -0.32 -4.30
N ASP A 65 11.34 -0.48 -3.98
CA ASP A 65 11.96 -1.81 -3.82
C ASP A 65 11.35 -2.58 -2.64
N ALA A 66 11.16 -1.94 -1.50
CA ALA A 66 10.54 -2.56 -0.33
C ALA A 66 9.09 -2.97 -0.58
N VAL A 67 8.26 -2.10 -1.17
CA VAL A 67 6.85 -2.41 -1.47
C VAL A 67 6.73 -3.53 -2.50
N ARG A 68 7.66 -3.62 -3.47
CA ARG A 68 7.72 -4.74 -4.41
C ARG A 68 8.00 -6.06 -3.70
N LEU A 69 8.92 -6.07 -2.73
CA LEU A 69 9.22 -7.26 -1.92
C LEU A 69 8.03 -7.63 -1.02
N MET A 70 7.38 -6.67 -0.39
CA MET A 70 6.15 -6.92 0.39
C MET A 70 5.06 -7.58 -0.45
N ALA A 71 4.89 -7.16 -1.70
CA ALA A 71 3.93 -7.77 -2.62
C ALA A 71 4.30 -9.23 -2.96
N ASP A 72 5.59 -9.52 -3.14
CA ASP A 72 6.11 -10.86 -3.38
C ASP A 72 5.86 -11.78 -2.18
N ASP A 73 6.26 -11.34 -0.98
CA ASP A 73 6.05 -12.08 0.27
C ASP A 73 4.56 -12.39 0.52
N VAL A 74 3.67 -11.43 0.25
CA VAL A 74 2.22 -11.63 0.37
C VAL A 74 1.71 -12.65 -0.67
N ALA A 75 2.18 -12.58 -1.92
CA ALA A 75 1.81 -13.55 -2.95
C ALA A 75 2.31 -14.96 -2.61
N GLU A 76 3.55 -15.10 -2.15
CA GLU A 76 4.12 -16.38 -1.70
C GLU A 76 3.37 -16.93 -0.47
N ARG A 77 2.93 -16.06 0.45
CA ARG A 77 2.11 -16.50 1.58
C ARG A 77 0.76 -17.04 1.13
N ILE A 78 0.08 -16.42 0.16
CA ILE A 78 -1.14 -16.97 -0.45
C ILE A 78 -0.89 -18.38 -1.01
N ALA A 79 0.20 -18.55 -1.76
CA ALA A 79 0.56 -19.87 -2.33
C ALA A 79 0.89 -20.88 -1.23
N THR A 80 1.60 -20.50 -0.18
CA THR A 80 1.93 -21.36 0.98
C THR A 80 0.66 -21.85 1.69
N LEU A 81 -0.38 -21.02 1.76
CA LEU A 81 -1.68 -21.38 2.33
C LEU A 81 -2.53 -22.28 1.40
N GLY A 82 -2.00 -22.66 0.24
CA GLY A 82 -2.72 -23.47 -0.77
C GLY A 82 -3.62 -22.64 -1.70
N GLY A 83 -3.55 -21.31 -1.61
CA GLY A 83 -4.28 -20.38 -2.48
C GLY A 83 -3.57 -20.16 -3.83
N GLU A 84 -4.22 -19.43 -4.72
CA GLU A 84 -3.69 -19.02 -6.02
C GLU A 84 -3.60 -17.50 -6.06
N PRO A 85 -2.40 -16.90 -5.92
CA PRO A 85 -2.23 -15.45 -6.00
C PRO A 85 -2.53 -14.95 -7.42
N VAL A 86 -3.32 -13.90 -7.54
CA VAL A 86 -3.71 -13.31 -8.82
C VAL A 86 -3.07 -11.93 -8.93
N GLY A 87 -1.96 -11.84 -9.70
CA GLY A 87 -1.14 -10.63 -9.83
C GLY A 87 -1.09 -10.03 -11.23
N THR A 88 -2.05 -10.35 -12.11
CA THR A 88 -2.06 -9.77 -13.47
C THR A 88 -2.64 -8.35 -13.48
N PRO A 89 -2.17 -7.44 -14.38
CA PRO A 89 -2.66 -6.07 -14.43
C PRO A 89 -4.18 -5.95 -14.61
N GLY A 90 -4.77 -6.78 -15.46
CA GLY A 90 -6.21 -6.79 -15.67
C GLY A 90 -7.01 -7.20 -14.44
N ALA A 91 -6.51 -8.15 -13.65
CA ALA A 91 -7.13 -8.58 -12.41
C ALA A 91 -7.03 -7.49 -11.32
N LEU A 92 -5.87 -6.82 -11.22
CA LEU A 92 -5.68 -5.68 -10.33
C LEU A 92 -6.71 -4.59 -10.60
N VAL A 93 -6.82 -4.13 -11.86
CA VAL A 93 -7.77 -3.09 -12.27
C VAL A 93 -9.22 -3.50 -12.01
N ALA A 94 -9.56 -4.79 -12.21
CA ALA A 94 -10.92 -5.29 -11.98
C ALA A 94 -11.28 -5.43 -10.48
N ALA A 95 -10.28 -5.63 -9.61
CA ALA A 95 -10.48 -5.90 -8.18
C ALA A 95 -10.36 -4.66 -7.29
N ARG A 96 -9.57 -3.65 -7.68
CA ARG A 96 -9.37 -2.46 -6.87
C ARG A 96 -10.66 -1.66 -6.71
N THR A 97 -10.81 -1.05 -5.53
CA THR A 97 -11.98 -0.22 -5.15
C THR A 97 -11.64 1.26 -5.00
N TRP A 98 -10.46 1.64 -5.42
CA TRP A 98 -9.94 3.02 -5.43
C TRP A 98 -9.61 3.45 -6.86
N GLU A 99 -9.54 4.76 -7.07
CA GLU A 99 -9.25 5.36 -8.37
C GLU A 99 -7.74 5.33 -8.69
N ASP A 100 -7.40 5.62 -9.96
CA ASP A 100 -6.02 5.85 -10.37
C ASP A 100 -5.42 7.06 -9.64
N TYR A 101 -4.10 7.04 -9.41
CA TYR A 101 -3.38 8.18 -8.86
C TYR A 101 -3.62 9.45 -9.68
N SER A 102 -4.02 10.53 -9.02
CA SER A 102 -4.65 11.69 -9.65
C SER A 102 -3.67 12.67 -10.31
N LEU A 103 -2.37 12.65 -9.93
CA LEU A 103 -1.39 13.62 -10.40
C LEU A 103 -0.52 13.04 -11.52
N GLY A 104 -0.35 13.85 -12.59
CA GLY A 104 0.69 13.64 -13.57
C GLY A 104 1.99 14.35 -13.17
N ARG A 105 2.59 15.16 -14.07
CA ARG A 105 3.77 15.95 -13.76
C ARG A 105 3.44 17.07 -12.79
N ALA A 106 4.03 17.03 -11.58
CA ALA A 106 3.78 17.97 -10.50
C ALA A 106 5.05 18.25 -9.67
N THR A 107 4.99 19.25 -8.81
CA THR A 107 6.11 19.61 -7.93
C THR A 107 6.30 18.57 -6.82
N THR A 108 7.47 18.58 -6.20
CA THR A 108 7.80 17.71 -5.07
C THR A 108 6.76 17.79 -3.98
N ILE A 109 6.37 18.99 -3.57
CA ILE A 109 5.43 19.17 -2.45
C ILE A 109 4.00 18.71 -2.80
N GLU A 110 3.55 18.91 -4.05
CA GLU A 110 2.26 18.44 -4.51
C GLU A 110 2.21 16.90 -4.52
N HIS A 111 3.26 16.24 -5.01
CA HIS A 111 3.34 14.78 -4.96
C HIS A 111 3.41 14.23 -3.53
N LEU A 112 4.14 14.88 -2.63
CA LEU A 112 4.20 14.46 -1.23
C LEU A 112 2.84 14.62 -0.54
N GLY A 113 2.11 15.71 -0.83
CA GLY A 113 0.74 15.88 -0.34
C GLY A 113 -0.19 14.76 -0.80
N ALA A 114 -0.18 14.44 -2.10
CA ALA A 114 -0.99 13.34 -2.63
C ALA A 114 -0.57 11.96 -2.07
N LEU A 115 0.74 11.72 -1.88
CA LEU A 115 1.24 10.47 -1.29
C LEU A 115 0.87 10.31 0.19
N ASP A 116 0.65 11.40 0.94
CA ASP A 116 0.12 11.31 2.31
C ASP A 116 -1.24 10.58 2.33
N GLU A 117 -2.16 10.94 1.43
CA GLU A 117 -3.47 10.28 1.29
C GLU A 117 -3.33 8.83 0.82
N VAL A 118 -2.47 8.54 -0.16
CA VAL A 118 -2.23 7.18 -0.66
C VAL A 118 -1.72 6.28 0.47
N TYR A 119 -0.69 6.71 1.20
CA TYR A 119 -0.15 5.93 2.32
C TYR A 119 -1.16 5.74 3.44
N GLN A 120 -1.93 6.78 3.78
CA GLN A 120 -2.98 6.69 4.79
C GLN A 120 -4.00 5.60 4.43
N GLY A 121 -4.47 5.56 3.18
CA GLY A 121 -5.39 4.54 2.69
C GLY A 121 -4.82 3.12 2.77
N VAL A 122 -3.59 2.94 2.25
CA VAL A 122 -2.89 1.65 2.26
C VAL A 122 -2.66 1.15 3.69
N ILE A 123 -2.15 1.99 4.59
CA ILE A 123 -1.86 1.64 5.99
C ILE A 123 -3.14 1.29 6.74
N THR A 124 -4.20 2.09 6.58
CA THR A 124 -5.50 1.82 7.21
C THR A 124 -6.03 0.44 6.82
N ALA A 125 -5.98 0.11 5.53
CA ALA A 125 -6.43 -1.18 5.04
C ALA A 125 -5.50 -2.34 5.46
N HIS A 126 -4.19 -2.11 5.58
CA HIS A 126 -3.24 -3.10 6.11
C HIS A 126 -3.46 -3.38 7.60
N ARG A 127 -3.75 -2.35 8.41
CA ARG A 127 -4.10 -2.53 9.83
C ARG A 127 -5.36 -3.37 9.99
N ALA A 128 -6.40 -3.09 9.21
CA ALA A 128 -7.62 -3.90 9.22
C ALA A 128 -7.35 -5.37 8.80
N ALA A 129 -6.45 -5.60 7.85
CA ALA A 129 -6.05 -6.94 7.46
C ALA A 129 -5.26 -7.67 8.56
N ALA A 130 -4.34 -6.97 9.25
CA ALA A 130 -3.61 -7.53 10.39
C ALA A 130 -4.57 -7.91 11.53
N ASP A 131 -5.50 -7.02 11.89
CA ASP A 131 -6.52 -7.31 12.90
C ASP A 131 -7.39 -8.54 12.52
N ALA A 132 -7.79 -8.64 11.25
CA ALA A 132 -8.61 -9.75 10.76
C ALA A 132 -7.87 -11.09 10.70
N THR A 133 -6.53 -11.10 10.64
CA THR A 133 -5.72 -12.33 10.61
C THR A 133 -5.19 -12.76 11.97
N ALA A 134 -5.26 -11.89 12.99
CA ALA A 134 -4.67 -12.13 14.31
C ALA A 134 -5.18 -13.40 15.01
N GLU A 135 -6.47 -13.72 14.87
CA GLU A 135 -7.09 -14.92 15.47
C GLU A 135 -7.10 -16.12 14.49
N LEU A 136 -6.64 -15.94 13.25
CA LEU A 136 -6.67 -16.99 12.23
C LEU A 136 -5.30 -17.62 11.99
N ASP A 137 -4.26 -16.79 11.88
CA ASP A 137 -2.92 -17.25 11.49
C ASP A 137 -1.83 -16.25 11.93
N ASP A 138 -1.14 -16.59 13.01
CA ASP A 138 -0.08 -15.76 13.61
C ASP A 138 1.04 -15.41 12.62
N VAL A 139 1.39 -16.34 11.73
CA VAL A 139 2.48 -16.12 10.76
C VAL A 139 2.09 -15.09 9.70
N THR A 140 0.84 -15.12 9.22
CA THR A 140 0.33 -14.08 8.33
C THR A 140 0.17 -12.75 9.05
N ASN A 141 -0.29 -12.76 10.31
CA ASN A 141 -0.38 -11.56 11.12
C ASN A 141 1.00 -10.89 11.31
N ASP A 142 2.05 -11.66 11.63
CA ASP A 142 3.42 -11.16 11.76
C ASP A 142 3.94 -10.56 10.45
N LEU A 143 3.69 -11.20 9.32
CA LEU A 143 4.01 -10.67 7.98
C LEU A 143 3.38 -9.29 7.76
N LEU A 144 2.08 -9.15 8.05
CA LEU A 144 1.37 -7.88 7.87
C LEU A 144 1.84 -6.81 8.86
N ILE A 145 2.16 -7.17 10.09
CA ILE A 145 2.78 -6.26 11.08
C ILE A 145 4.17 -5.81 10.62
N GLY A 146 4.96 -6.71 10.03
CA GLY A 146 6.24 -6.39 9.42
C GLY A 146 6.11 -5.33 8.32
N ASN A 147 5.20 -5.54 7.39
CA ASN A 147 4.89 -4.60 6.31
C ASN A 147 4.42 -3.23 6.86
N LEU A 148 3.53 -3.23 7.86
CA LEU A 148 3.03 -2.00 8.49
C LEU A 148 4.15 -1.15 9.07
N ARG A 149 5.11 -1.74 9.75
CA ARG A 149 6.25 -1.03 10.35
C ARG A 149 7.02 -0.21 9.29
N GLU A 150 7.27 -0.79 8.12
CA GLU A 150 7.97 -0.11 7.04
C GLU A 150 7.08 0.92 6.33
N LEU A 151 5.82 0.57 6.03
CA LEU A 151 4.86 1.48 5.41
C LEU A 151 4.65 2.74 6.27
N GLU A 152 4.52 2.59 7.58
CA GLU A 152 4.39 3.72 8.52
C GLU A 152 5.66 4.57 8.58
N GLN A 153 6.83 3.97 8.47
CA GLN A 153 8.10 4.70 8.39
C GLN A 153 8.19 5.50 7.08
N PHE A 154 7.80 4.94 5.95
CA PHE A 154 7.76 5.65 4.67
C PHE A 154 6.74 6.79 4.70
N HIS A 155 5.58 6.55 5.28
CA HIS A 155 4.58 7.59 5.49
C HIS A 155 5.10 8.73 6.37
N TRP A 156 5.84 8.41 7.43
CA TRP A 156 6.51 9.43 8.22
C TRP A 156 7.52 10.25 7.41
N PHE A 157 8.29 9.64 6.52
CA PHE A 157 9.20 10.40 5.63
C PHE A 157 8.42 11.41 4.76
N VAL A 158 7.27 11.01 4.22
CA VAL A 158 6.39 11.91 3.46
C VAL A 158 5.91 13.05 4.36
N ARG A 159 5.36 12.76 5.52
CA ARG A 159 4.81 13.73 6.47
C ARG A 159 5.84 14.71 7.01
N ALA A 160 7.08 14.29 7.19
CA ALA A 160 8.17 15.15 7.63
C ALA A 160 8.46 16.33 6.66
N HIS A 161 8.04 16.22 5.40
CA HIS A 161 8.11 17.32 4.43
C HIS A 161 6.88 18.25 4.45
N LEU A 162 5.79 17.78 5.05
CA LEU A 162 4.49 18.47 5.08
C LEU A 162 4.20 19.12 6.42
N GLU A 163 5.00 18.78 7.44
CA GLU A 163 4.83 19.23 8.81
C GLU A 163 5.45 20.61 9.03
N SER A 164 4.69 21.52 9.64
CA SER A 164 5.19 22.80 10.11
C SER A 164 6.06 22.61 11.36
N SER A 165 6.87 23.62 11.70
CA SER A 165 7.65 23.62 12.96
C SER A 165 6.79 23.55 14.24
N ALA A 166 5.47 23.77 14.13
CA ALA A 166 4.50 23.64 15.22
C ALA A 166 3.85 22.23 15.28
N GLY A 167 4.21 21.32 14.37
CA GLY A 167 3.66 19.95 14.31
C GLY A 167 2.34 19.83 13.55
N GLU A 168 1.95 20.84 12.79
CA GLU A 168 0.73 20.80 11.98
C GLU A 168 1.04 20.31 10.57
N LEU A 169 0.26 19.35 10.06
CA LEU A 169 0.38 18.89 8.68
C LEU A 169 -0.40 19.80 7.73
N SER A 170 0.25 20.22 6.65
CA SER A 170 -0.38 21.03 5.60
C SER A 170 -1.56 20.32 4.92
N THR A 171 -1.55 18.99 4.90
CA THR A 171 -2.62 18.12 4.34
C THR A 171 -3.78 17.89 5.31
N SER A 172 -3.74 18.44 6.52
CA SER A 172 -4.76 18.19 7.54
C SER A 172 -6.18 18.54 7.05
N GLY A 173 -7.07 17.55 7.08
CA GLY A 173 -8.45 17.67 6.60
C GLY A 173 -8.66 17.45 5.11
N ALA A 174 -7.62 17.19 4.33
CA ALA A 174 -7.76 16.69 2.97
C ALA A 174 -8.40 15.30 2.96
N THR A 175 -9.14 15.00 1.91
CA THR A 175 -9.80 13.70 1.72
C THR A 175 -9.60 13.15 0.31
N THR A 176 -8.86 13.87 -0.52
CA THR A 176 -8.47 13.47 -1.87
C THR A 176 -7.03 13.87 -2.13
N GLU A 177 -6.36 13.13 -3.02
CA GLU A 177 -4.98 13.42 -3.44
C GLU A 177 -4.84 14.84 -4.01
N VAL A 178 -5.82 15.29 -4.78
CA VAL A 178 -5.84 16.64 -5.38
C VAL A 178 -5.95 17.73 -4.32
N ASP A 179 -6.80 17.53 -3.31
CA ASP A 179 -6.94 18.49 -2.21
C ASP A 179 -5.67 18.52 -1.34
N ALA A 180 -5.10 17.37 -1.04
CA ALA A 180 -3.85 17.27 -0.28
C ALA A 180 -2.67 17.91 -1.04
N ALA A 181 -2.55 17.68 -2.33
CA ALA A 181 -1.54 18.32 -3.18
C ALA A 181 -1.68 19.84 -3.21
N ARG A 182 -2.92 20.34 -3.33
CA ARG A 182 -3.21 21.78 -3.30
C ARG A 182 -2.86 22.39 -1.95
N ALA A 183 -3.30 21.77 -0.85
CA ALA A 183 -3.02 22.25 0.50
C ALA A 183 -1.50 22.28 0.80
N ALA A 184 -0.78 21.25 0.40
CA ALA A 184 0.68 21.21 0.52
C ALA A 184 1.37 22.33 -0.26
N ARG A 185 0.93 22.63 -1.49
CA ARG A 185 1.47 23.71 -2.31
C ARG A 185 1.20 25.10 -1.71
N GLU A 186 0.02 25.31 -1.12
CA GLU A 186 -0.37 26.61 -0.54
C GLU A 186 0.33 26.91 0.80
N ALA A 187 0.83 25.89 1.48
CA ALA A 187 1.55 26.02 2.75
C ALA A 187 3.07 26.21 2.59
N GLY A 188 3.65 25.86 1.45
CA GLY A 188 5.10 25.96 1.16
C GLY A 188 5.42 27.13 0.29
#